data_5ec610e571e61881e059acbc8cebd1ce
#
_entry.id   5ec610e571e61881e059acbc8cebd1ce
#
_cell.length_a   1.000
_cell.length_b   1.000
_cell.length_c   1.000
_cell.angle_alpha   90.00
_cell.angle_beta   90.00
_cell.angle_gamma   90.00
#
_symmetry.space_group_name_H-M   'P 1'
#
loop_
_entity.id
_entity.type
_entity.pdbx_description
1 polymer ?
#
loop_
_entity_poly.entity_id
_entity_poly.type
_entity_poly.pdbx_seq_one_letter_code
_entity_poly.pdbx_strand_id
1 'polypeptide(L)'
;MKNNKIFYFIVILIVAIFIVLLLGLKEEKNYSPQPETKKLTNSILLQELYSGKNIFLNDLLLENQLNLINIWASWCSPCKAEHPYLINLNERFGINLIGINYKDNLDN
;
A
#
# COMPACT_ATOMS: atom_id res chain seq x y z
N MET A 1 47.51 -35.00 -2.20
CA MET A 1 47.02 -34.11 -1.09
C MET A 1 46.74 -32.73 -1.66
N LYS A 2 45.71 -32.65 -2.48
CA LYS A 2 45.45 -31.43 -3.26
C LYS A 2 44.23 -30.71 -2.66
N ASN A 3 44.47 -29.53 -2.09
CA ASN A 3 43.51 -28.45 -1.84
C ASN A 3 42.41 -28.59 -0.77
N ASN A 4 42.66 -29.24 0.34
CA ASN A 4 41.76 -29.12 1.50
C ASN A 4 41.62 -27.66 1.98
N LYS A 5 42.64 -26.83 1.75
CA LYS A 5 42.60 -25.40 2.13
C LYS A 5 41.54 -24.62 1.36
N ILE A 6 41.36 -24.86 0.06
CA ILE A 6 40.31 -24.22 -0.77
C ILE A 6 38.95 -24.73 -0.34
N PHE A 7 38.80 -25.99 -0.03
CA PHE A 7 37.55 -26.55 0.47
C PHE A 7 37.15 -25.91 1.79
N TYR A 8 38.04 -25.80 2.76
CA TYR A 8 37.76 -25.12 4.03
C TYR A 8 37.44 -23.65 3.85
N PHE A 9 38.12 -22.96 2.93
CA PHE A 9 37.83 -21.56 2.62
C PHE A 9 36.42 -21.37 2.05
N ILE A 10 35.97 -22.23 1.14
CA ILE A 10 34.63 -22.22 0.58
C ILE A 10 33.57 -22.47 1.67
N VAL A 11 33.82 -23.48 2.53
CA VAL A 11 32.88 -23.78 3.63
C VAL A 11 32.76 -22.60 4.59
N ILE A 12 33.86 -21.97 4.96
CA ILE A 12 33.83 -20.77 5.83
C ILE A 12 33.06 -19.63 5.16
N LEU A 13 33.25 -19.41 3.86
CA LEU A 13 32.55 -18.38 3.12
C LEU A 13 31.03 -18.62 3.10
N ILE A 14 30.61 -19.87 2.85
CA ILE A 14 29.19 -20.25 2.84
C ILE A 14 28.59 -20.05 4.24
N VAL A 15 29.28 -20.46 5.30
CA VAL A 15 28.79 -20.27 6.67
C VAL A 15 28.68 -18.78 7.02
N ALA A 16 29.65 -17.97 6.59
CA ALA A 16 29.62 -16.53 6.82
C ALA A 16 28.41 -15.87 6.12
N ILE A 17 28.17 -16.24 4.85
CA ILE A 17 26.99 -15.75 4.09
C ILE A 17 25.70 -16.19 4.79
N PHE A 18 25.62 -17.43 5.24
CA PHE A 18 24.44 -17.96 5.93
C PHE A 18 24.17 -17.22 7.25
N ILE A 19 25.22 -16.91 8.02
CA ILE A 19 25.11 -16.12 9.25
C ILE A 19 24.61 -14.71 8.95
N VAL A 20 25.13 -14.05 7.90
CA VAL A 20 24.67 -12.71 7.49
C VAL A 20 23.20 -12.72 7.08
N LEU A 21 22.76 -13.74 6.34
CA LEU A 21 21.35 -13.91 5.96
C LEU A 21 20.45 -14.14 7.19
N LEU A 22 20.88 -14.99 8.12
CA LEU A 22 20.10 -15.22 9.36
C LEU A 22 20.00 -13.95 10.24
N LEU A 23 21.07 -13.18 10.32
CA LEU A 23 21.06 -11.91 11.08
C LEU A 23 20.18 -10.85 10.37
N GLY A 24 20.24 -10.81 9.04
CA GLY A 24 19.39 -9.91 8.23
C GLY A 24 17.90 -10.25 8.32
N LEU A 25 17.55 -11.55 8.39
CA LEU A 25 16.17 -11.99 8.55
C LEU A 25 15.62 -11.76 9.97
N LYS A 26 16.49 -11.55 10.96
CA LYS A 26 16.09 -11.33 12.35
C LYS A 26 15.73 -9.87 12.65
N GLU A 27 16.03 -8.93 11.77
CA GLU A 27 15.45 -7.59 11.80
C GLU A 27 13.99 -7.65 11.29
N GLU A 28 13.10 -8.13 12.16
CA GLU A 28 11.71 -7.72 12.04
C GLU A 28 11.70 -6.19 12.20
N LYS A 29 11.75 -5.48 11.08
CA LYS A 29 11.22 -4.12 11.07
C LYS A 29 9.75 -4.29 11.43
N ASN A 30 9.46 -4.18 12.73
CA ASN A 30 8.12 -3.90 13.20
C ASN A 30 7.75 -2.56 12.55
N TYR A 31 7.28 -2.65 11.30
CA TYR A 31 6.52 -1.57 10.69
C TYR A 31 5.24 -1.48 11.52
N SER A 32 5.35 -0.82 12.66
CA SER A 32 4.21 -0.27 13.33
C SER A 32 3.82 0.96 12.49
N PRO A 33 2.75 0.89 11.70
CA PRO A 33 2.18 2.10 11.11
C PRO A 33 1.79 2.95 12.32
N GLN A 34 2.64 3.90 12.67
CA GLN A 34 2.22 4.95 13.57
C GLN A 34 1.08 5.63 12.83
N PRO A 35 -0.11 5.65 13.41
CA PRO A 35 -1.17 6.47 12.88
C PRO A 35 -0.68 7.92 13.02
N GLU A 36 0.08 8.39 12.03
CA GLU A 36 0.25 9.81 11.87
C GLU A 36 -1.14 10.33 11.55
N THR A 37 -1.86 10.69 12.59
CA THR A 37 -3.09 11.46 12.48
C THR A 37 -2.71 12.86 12.00
N LYS A 38 -2.15 12.91 10.79
CA LYS A 38 -1.98 14.17 10.10
C LYS A 38 -3.38 14.63 9.76
N LYS A 39 -3.84 15.66 10.48
CA LYS A 39 -5.11 16.31 10.19
C LYS A 39 -5.09 16.64 8.70
N LEU A 40 -5.92 15.94 7.91
CA LEU A 40 -6.06 16.25 6.49
C LEU A 40 -6.45 17.72 6.41
N THR A 41 -5.51 18.55 5.99
CA THR A 41 -5.76 19.97 5.80
C THR A 41 -6.75 20.13 4.65
N ASN A 42 -7.65 21.06 4.76
CA ASN A 42 -8.78 21.39 3.86
C ASN A 42 -8.35 21.74 2.41
N SER A 43 -7.19 21.30 1.94
CA SER A 43 -6.56 21.80 0.74
C SER A 43 -6.47 20.80 -0.43
N ILE A 44 -7.03 19.59 -0.29
CA ILE A 44 -7.00 18.62 -1.39
C ILE A 44 -8.22 18.86 -2.27
N LEU A 45 -7.97 19.53 -3.40
CA LEU A 45 -8.97 19.74 -4.44
C LEU A 45 -8.97 18.53 -5.38
N LEU A 46 -10.12 17.93 -5.54
CA LEU A 46 -10.39 16.82 -6.44
C LEU A 46 -11.35 17.27 -7.54
N GLN A 47 -11.35 16.55 -8.64
CA GLN A 47 -12.32 16.72 -9.71
C GLN A 47 -13.24 15.50 -9.76
N GLU A 48 -14.53 15.70 -9.73
CA GLU A 48 -15.49 14.62 -9.88
C GLU A 48 -15.40 14.01 -11.28
N LEU A 49 -15.30 12.67 -11.32
CA LEU A 49 -14.94 11.93 -12.53
C LEU A 49 -15.95 12.15 -13.70
N TYR A 50 -17.23 12.22 -13.41
CA TYR A 50 -18.27 12.32 -14.45
C TYR A 50 -18.72 13.74 -14.76
N SER A 51 -18.82 14.59 -13.75
CA SER A 51 -19.31 15.97 -13.94
C SER A 51 -18.20 16.98 -14.19
N GLY A 52 -16.94 16.62 -13.89
CA GLY A 52 -15.80 17.52 -13.94
C GLY A 52 -15.82 18.63 -12.88
N LYS A 53 -16.76 18.59 -11.92
CA LYS A 53 -16.90 19.59 -10.86
C LYS A 53 -15.78 19.46 -9.84
N ASN A 54 -15.24 20.59 -9.42
CA ASN A 54 -14.25 20.65 -8.35
C ASN A 54 -14.91 20.42 -6.98
N ILE A 55 -14.36 19.49 -6.21
CA ILE A 55 -14.84 19.12 -4.87
C ILE A 55 -13.64 19.05 -3.93
N PHE A 56 -13.78 19.52 -2.71
CA PHE A 56 -12.74 19.28 -1.70
C PHE A 56 -12.91 17.90 -1.08
N LEU A 57 -11.78 17.23 -0.82
CA LEU A 57 -11.80 15.89 -0.19
C LEU A 57 -12.57 15.92 1.13
N ASN A 58 -12.47 16.99 1.89
CA ASN A 58 -13.16 17.13 3.16
C ASN A 58 -14.70 17.12 3.03
N ASP A 59 -15.23 17.58 1.89
CA ASP A 59 -16.68 17.59 1.66
C ASP A 59 -17.22 16.16 1.42
N LEU A 60 -16.33 15.21 1.12
CA LEU A 60 -16.66 13.81 0.92
C LEU A 60 -16.55 12.98 2.20
N LEU A 61 -15.89 13.50 3.23
CA LEU A 61 -15.72 12.81 4.50
C LEU A 61 -16.97 12.91 5.33
N LEU A 62 -17.48 11.79 5.81
CA LEU A 62 -18.61 11.72 6.71
C LEU A 62 -18.14 11.73 8.17
N GLU A 63 -18.71 12.61 8.97
CA GLU A 63 -18.46 12.66 10.41
C GLU A 63 -19.05 11.43 11.10
N ASN A 64 -18.35 10.93 12.11
CA ASN A 64 -18.75 9.75 12.91
C ASN A 64 -18.83 8.42 12.13
N GLN A 65 -18.23 8.36 10.95
CA GLN A 65 -18.09 7.14 10.16
C GLN A 65 -16.63 6.87 9.81
N LEU A 66 -16.33 5.60 9.55
CA LEU A 66 -15.04 5.22 8.98
C LEU A 66 -15.02 5.61 7.50
N ASN A 67 -14.10 6.51 7.16
CA ASN A 67 -13.88 6.92 5.78
C ASN A 67 -12.67 6.16 5.21
N LEU A 68 -12.88 5.41 4.14
CA LEU A 68 -11.85 4.68 3.44
C LEU A 68 -11.57 5.33 2.09
N ILE A 69 -10.36 5.83 1.91
CA ILE A 69 -9.93 6.44 0.65
C ILE A 69 -9.14 5.40 -0.12
N ASN A 70 -9.63 5.00 -1.28
CA ASN A 70 -8.96 4.08 -2.20
C ASN A 70 -8.44 4.83 -3.43
N ILE A 71 -7.15 4.73 -3.69
CA ILE A 71 -6.53 5.29 -4.89
C ILE A 71 -6.40 4.18 -5.93
N TRP A 72 -6.98 4.36 -7.10
CA TRP A 72 -7.05 3.35 -8.14
C TRP A 72 -6.84 3.91 -9.55
N ALA A 73 -6.63 3.04 -10.53
CA ALA A 73 -6.59 3.40 -11.94
C ALA A 73 -7.10 2.24 -12.80
N SER A 74 -7.58 2.53 -14.02
CA SER A 74 -8.07 1.51 -14.97
C SER A 74 -6.98 0.51 -15.39
N TRP A 75 -5.73 0.95 -15.45
CA TRP A 75 -4.55 0.13 -15.79
C TRP A 75 -3.98 -0.65 -14.60
N CYS A 76 -4.48 -0.43 -13.37
CA CYS A 76 -4.01 -1.08 -12.16
C CYS A 76 -4.69 -2.45 -11.97
N SER A 77 -4.04 -3.52 -12.40
CA SER A 77 -4.58 -4.87 -12.30
C SER A 77 -4.88 -5.33 -10.85
N PRO A 78 -4.00 -5.10 -9.85
CA PRO A 78 -4.33 -5.44 -8.47
C PRO A 78 -5.50 -4.61 -7.91
N CYS A 79 -5.66 -3.34 -8.31
CA CYS A 79 -6.80 -2.52 -7.88
C CYS A 79 -8.14 -3.12 -8.34
N LYS A 80 -8.18 -3.68 -9.56
CA LYS A 80 -9.37 -4.38 -10.06
C LYS A 80 -9.72 -5.62 -9.23
N ALA A 81 -8.70 -6.34 -8.75
CA ALA A 81 -8.89 -7.51 -7.90
C ALA A 81 -9.38 -7.15 -6.49
N GLU A 82 -8.99 -5.99 -5.95
CA GLU A 82 -9.43 -5.50 -4.64
C GLU A 82 -10.84 -4.93 -4.66
N HIS A 83 -11.31 -4.41 -5.80
CA HIS A 83 -12.57 -3.68 -5.91
C HIS A 83 -13.79 -4.41 -5.31
N PRO A 84 -14.04 -5.72 -5.59
CA PRO A 84 -15.16 -6.44 -4.99
C PRO A 84 -15.09 -6.51 -3.46
N TYR A 85 -13.89 -6.59 -2.90
CA TYR A 85 -13.71 -6.63 -1.44
C TYR A 85 -14.01 -5.28 -0.81
N LEU A 86 -13.64 -4.18 -1.44
CA LEU A 86 -13.94 -2.82 -0.98
C LEU A 86 -15.44 -2.54 -0.99
N ILE A 87 -16.15 -2.96 -2.06
CA ILE A 87 -17.61 -2.87 -2.13
C ILE A 87 -18.26 -3.67 -1.00
N ASN A 88 -17.81 -4.90 -0.78
CA ASN A 88 -18.33 -5.75 0.30
C ASN A 88 -18.11 -5.12 1.69
N LEU A 89 -16.96 -4.47 1.91
CA LEU A 89 -16.70 -3.73 3.14
C LEU A 89 -17.68 -2.56 3.34
N ASN A 90 -17.96 -1.81 2.29
CA ASN A 90 -18.94 -0.73 2.32
C ASN A 90 -20.34 -1.26 2.69
N GLU A 91 -20.80 -2.32 1.99
CA GLU A 91 -22.13 -2.90 2.19
C GLU A 91 -22.29 -3.54 3.59
N ARG A 92 -21.28 -4.24 4.09
CA ARG A 92 -21.37 -4.96 5.37
C ARG A 92 -21.17 -4.07 6.61
N PHE A 93 -20.33 -3.07 6.51
CA PHE A 93 -19.91 -2.27 7.66
C PHE A 93 -20.32 -0.80 7.58
N GLY A 94 -20.98 -0.38 6.50
CA GLY A 94 -21.40 1.01 6.30
C GLY A 94 -20.23 1.99 6.24
N ILE A 95 -19.09 1.55 5.69
CA ILE A 95 -17.90 2.39 5.55
C ILE A 95 -18.14 3.38 4.41
N ASN A 96 -17.82 4.67 4.61
CA ASN A 96 -17.79 5.63 3.53
C ASN A 96 -16.59 5.36 2.61
N LEU A 97 -16.85 4.81 1.42
CA LEU A 97 -15.80 4.45 0.46
C LEU A 97 -15.65 5.57 -0.58
N ILE A 98 -14.48 6.18 -0.63
CA ILE A 98 -14.14 7.26 -1.57
C ILE A 98 -13.07 6.73 -2.53
N GLY A 99 -13.41 6.61 -3.81
CA GLY A 99 -12.47 6.20 -4.86
C GLY A 99 -11.82 7.42 -5.51
N ILE A 100 -10.49 7.49 -5.48
CA ILE A 100 -9.72 8.52 -6.19
C ILE A 100 -9.04 7.87 -7.39
N ASN A 101 -9.45 8.28 -8.59
CA ASN A 101 -8.79 7.86 -9.82
C ASN A 101 -7.49 8.65 -10.02
N TYR A 102 -6.38 7.95 -10.30
CA TYR A 102 -5.07 8.57 -10.39
C TYR A 102 -4.41 8.33 -11.76
N LYS A 103 -4.08 9.42 -12.46
CA LYS A 103 -3.38 9.39 -13.76
C LYS A 103 -4.04 8.44 -14.76
N ASP A 104 -5.33 8.52 -14.88
CA ASP A 104 -6.13 7.71 -15.77
C ASP A 104 -6.80 8.57 -16.84
N ASN A 105 -7.27 7.93 -17.90
CA ASN A 105 -7.99 8.60 -18.95
C ASN A 105 -9.47 8.19 -18.89
N LEU A 106 -10.38 9.15 -19.08
CA LEU A 106 -11.83 8.90 -19.01
C LEU A 106 -12.32 7.96 -20.13
N ASP A 107 -11.51 7.77 -21.16
CA ASP A 107 -11.84 6.94 -22.33
C ASP A 107 -11.43 5.45 -22.17
N ASN A 108 -10.93 5.05 -21.01
CA ASN A 108 -10.46 3.68 -20.76
C ASN A 108 -11.51 2.80 -20.06
#